data_4d25d71363eaa03915bedf778a895fb2
#
_entry.id   4d25d71363eaa03915bedf778a895fb2
#
_cell.length_a   1.000
_cell.length_b   1.000
_cell.length_c   1.000
_cell.angle_alpha   90.00
_cell.angle_beta   90.00
_cell.angle_gamma   90.00
#
_symmetry.space_group_name_H-M   'P 1'
#
loop_
_entity.id
_entity.type
_entity.pdbx_description
1 polymer ?
#
loop_
_entity_poly.entity_id
_entity_poly.type
_entity_poly.pdbx_seq_one_letter_code
_entity_poly.pdbx_strand_id
1 'polypeptide(L)'
;MKIKTRFAPSPTGYLHVGGARTALYSWLFARHNQGEFVLRIEDTDLERSTPEAIEAIMDGMNWLSLDWNEGPYYQTKRFDRYNAVIDDMLEAGTAYKCYCSKERLEALREEQMANNEKPRYDGRCRDNHEHHADDEPCVVRFRNPQEGSVIFDDQIRGPIEFSNQELDDLIIRRTDGSPTYNFCVVVDDWDMGITHVIRGEDHINNTPRQINILKAIGAQVPVYAHVSMILGDDGKKLSKRHGAVGVMQYRDDGYLPEALLNYLVRLGWSHGDQEIFSVAEMAELFTLDAVSKSASAFNTEKLQWLNHHYINTLPPEYVATHLQWHIEEQKIDTRTGPELAKLVGLLGERCKTLKEMAASCRYFYEDFAEFDADAAKKHLRPVARQPLEVVRDKLAAITEWTAENVHQAIQSTADELEVGMGKVGMPLRVAVTGAGQSPGLDVTVEAIGRSRSVARIEQALAFISEREAQA
;
A
#
# COMPACT_ATOMS: atom_id res chain seq x y z
N MET A 1 20.16 20.67 -14.77
CA MET A 1 20.43 19.71 -13.68
C MET A 1 19.39 18.61 -13.79
N LYS A 2 19.82 17.34 -13.71
CA LYS A 2 18.90 16.20 -13.76
C LYS A 2 18.06 16.17 -12.48
N ILE A 3 16.75 15.99 -12.61
CA ILE A 3 15.85 15.86 -11.45
C ILE A 3 16.18 14.58 -10.69
N LYS A 4 16.31 14.71 -9.38
CA LYS A 4 16.51 13.57 -8.48
C LYS A 4 15.63 13.73 -7.24
N THR A 5 14.78 12.74 -7.02
CA THR A 5 13.91 12.62 -5.86
C THR A 5 14.32 11.45 -4.98
N ARG A 6 13.77 11.34 -3.80
CA ARG A 6 14.00 10.19 -2.91
C ARG A 6 12.75 9.81 -2.13
N PHE A 7 12.69 8.55 -1.76
CA PHE A 7 11.85 8.06 -0.68
C PHE A 7 12.76 7.58 0.46
N ALA A 8 12.49 8.09 1.66
CA ALA A 8 13.38 7.93 2.81
C ALA A 8 12.59 7.46 4.05
N PRO A 9 12.07 6.20 4.05
CA PRO A 9 11.29 5.70 5.15
C PRO A 9 12.14 5.33 6.36
N SER A 10 11.59 5.59 7.57
CA SER A 10 12.11 5.04 8.82
C SER A 10 11.52 3.64 9.03
N PRO A 11 12.36 2.60 9.23
CA PRO A 11 11.88 1.22 9.34
C PRO A 11 11.39 0.90 10.75
N THR A 12 10.36 1.62 11.19
CA THR A 12 9.73 1.47 12.52
C THR A 12 8.41 0.70 12.47
N GLY A 13 8.13 0.05 11.35
CA GLY A 13 6.91 -0.72 11.09
C GLY A 13 6.74 -1.03 9.60
N TYR A 14 5.52 -1.27 9.19
CA TYR A 14 5.19 -1.56 7.79
C TYR A 14 5.31 -0.32 6.91
N LEU A 15 5.38 -0.53 5.58
CA LEU A 15 5.14 0.55 4.64
C LEU A 15 3.67 0.98 4.74
N HIS A 16 3.43 2.12 5.37
CA HIS A 16 2.11 2.70 5.54
C HIS A 16 1.61 3.32 4.22
N VAL A 17 0.30 3.30 3.97
CA VAL A 17 -0.28 3.88 2.74
C VAL A 17 0.06 5.34 2.53
N GLY A 18 0.19 6.13 3.60
CA GLY A 18 0.67 7.51 3.52
C GLY A 18 2.12 7.62 3.02
N GLY A 19 3.00 6.73 3.51
CA GLY A 19 4.37 6.59 3.00
C GLY A 19 4.41 6.11 1.57
N ALA A 20 3.58 5.13 1.21
CA ALA A 20 3.46 4.62 -0.15
C ALA A 20 3.00 5.70 -1.14
N ARG A 21 2.05 6.55 -0.76
CA ARG A 21 1.64 7.70 -1.59
C ARG A 21 2.79 8.69 -1.78
N THR A 22 3.54 8.97 -0.74
CA THR A 22 4.72 9.85 -0.82
C THR A 22 5.80 9.25 -1.72
N ALA A 23 6.05 7.94 -1.60
CA ALA A 23 6.95 7.21 -2.49
C ALA A 23 6.48 7.27 -3.94
N LEU A 24 5.18 7.04 -4.17
CA LEU A 24 4.57 7.12 -5.50
C LEU A 24 4.74 8.52 -6.12
N TYR A 25 4.45 9.58 -5.39
CA TYR A 25 4.57 10.95 -5.89
C TYR A 25 6.03 11.31 -6.21
N SER A 26 6.98 10.91 -5.37
CA SER A 26 8.41 11.11 -5.63
C SER A 26 8.87 10.33 -6.87
N TRP A 27 8.42 9.09 -7.00
CA TRP A 27 8.70 8.21 -8.14
C TRP A 27 8.11 8.77 -9.45
N LEU A 28 6.83 9.16 -9.42
CA LEU A 28 6.14 9.75 -10.59
C LEU A 28 6.78 11.04 -11.05
N PHE A 29 7.13 11.92 -10.11
CA PHE A 29 7.80 13.18 -10.44
C PHE A 29 9.16 12.95 -11.09
N ALA A 30 9.94 11.99 -10.57
CA ALA A 30 11.20 11.60 -11.20
C ALA A 30 10.97 11.04 -12.61
N ARG A 31 10.03 10.11 -12.80
CA ARG A 31 9.72 9.50 -14.10
C ARG A 31 9.21 10.52 -15.12
N HIS A 32 8.29 11.39 -14.71
CA HIS A 32 7.77 12.46 -15.55
C HIS A 32 8.87 13.36 -16.12
N ASN A 33 9.87 13.68 -15.30
CA ASN A 33 10.98 14.54 -15.66
C ASN A 33 12.22 13.79 -16.19
N GLN A 34 12.12 12.50 -16.50
CA GLN A 34 13.23 11.64 -16.91
C GLN A 34 14.42 11.70 -15.94
N GLY A 35 14.09 11.86 -14.65
CA GLY A 35 15.03 11.96 -13.56
C GLY A 35 15.34 10.63 -12.89
N GLU A 36 15.89 10.71 -11.70
CA GLU A 36 16.27 9.56 -10.87
C GLU A 36 15.50 9.54 -9.55
N PHE A 37 15.23 8.35 -9.07
CA PHE A 37 14.57 8.08 -7.81
C PHE A 37 15.50 7.26 -6.90
N VAL A 38 15.72 7.74 -5.68
CA VAL A 38 16.60 7.14 -4.68
C VAL A 38 15.80 6.52 -3.55
N LEU A 39 16.17 5.34 -3.12
CA LEU A 39 15.65 4.73 -1.90
C LEU A 39 16.70 4.81 -0.78
N ARG A 40 16.31 5.39 0.35
CA ARG A 40 17.13 5.54 1.54
C ARG A 40 16.38 5.06 2.77
N ILE A 41 16.96 4.15 3.52
CA ILE A 41 16.40 3.64 4.77
C ILE A 41 16.97 4.45 5.93
N GLU A 42 16.12 5.14 6.65
CA GLU A 42 16.49 6.00 7.77
C GLU A 42 16.41 5.21 9.09
N ASP A 43 17.39 4.35 9.29
CA ASP A 43 17.48 3.35 10.36
C ASP A 43 18.31 3.81 11.58
N THR A 44 18.38 5.12 11.83
CA THR A 44 19.17 5.69 12.94
C THR A 44 18.59 5.42 14.32
N ASP A 45 17.30 5.11 14.42
CA ASP A 45 16.65 4.64 15.65
C ASP A 45 16.86 3.12 15.78
N LEU A 46 17.98 2.73 16.40
CA LEU A 46 18.41 1.33 16.50
C LEU A 46 17.44 0.45 17.30
N GLU A 47 16.68 1.03 18.23
CA GLU A 47 15.74 0.27 19.05
C GLU A 47 14.48 -0.13 18.26
N ARG A 48 14.03 0.72 17.34
CA ARG A 48 12.81 0.49 16.55
C ARG A 48 13.06 0.04 15.13
N SER A 49 14.29 0.13 14.63
CA SER A 49 14.68 -0.29 13.30
C SER A 49 15.07 -1.76 13.30
N THR A 50 14.13 -2.63 12.90
CA THR A 50 14.37 -4.08 12.84
C THR A 50 14.59 -4.57 11.41
N PRO A 51 15.32 -5.69 11.19
CA PRO A 51 15.44 -6.29 9.87
C PRO A 51 14.09 -6.62 9.23
N GLU A 52 13.12 -7.07 10.02
CA GLU A 52 11.76 -7.40 9.56
C GLU A 52 11.00 -6.16 9.07
N ALA A 53 11.17 -5.02 9.75
CA ALA A 53 10.57 -3.76 9.32
C ALA A 53 11.18 -3.24 8.01
N ILE A 54 12.49 -3.42 7.82
CA ILE A 54 13.18 -3.09 6.56
C ILE A 54 12.66 -4.00 5.43
N GLU A 55 12.57 -5.31 5.67
CA GLU A 55 12.04 -6.27 4.71
C GLU A 55 10.59 -5.94 4.32
N ALA A 56 9.75 -5.59 5.29
CA ALA A 56 8.37 -5.20 5.02
C ALA A 56 8.25 -3.95 4.12
N ILE A 57 9.15 -2.97 4.27
CA ILE A 57 9.22 -1.81 3.37
C ILE A 57 9.63 -2.24 1.96
N MET A 58 10.66 -3.09 1.85
CA MET A 58 11.15 -3.59 0.56
C MET A 58 10.08 -4.42 -0.16
N ASP A 59 9.37 -5.28 0.55
CA ASP A 59 8.27 -6.07 0.00
C ASP A 59 7.15 -5.17 -0.54
N GLY A 60 6.80 -4.13 0.20
CA GLY A 60 5.80 -3.15 -0.24
C GLY A 60 6.23 -2.41 -1.50
N MET A 61 7.46 -1.94 -1.56
CA MET A 61 8.02 -1.27 -2.74
C MET A 61 8.05 -2.20 -3.96
N ASN A 62 8.49 -3.44 -3.77
CA ASN A 62 8.56 -4.45 -4.82
C ASN A 62 7.16 -4.84 -5.33
N TRP A 63 6.21 -5.05 -4.43
CA TRP A 63 4.83 -5.39 -4.81
C TRP A 63 4.17 -4.27 -5.61
N LEU A 64 4.45 -3.00 -5.26
CA LEU A 64 3.97 -1.83 -6.00
C LEU A 64 4.79 -1.55 -7.28
N SER A 65 5.87 -2.29 -7.52
CA SER A 65 6.81 -2.05 -8.65
C SER A 65 7.38 -0.64 -8.67
N LEU A 66 7.57 -0.03 -7.52
CA LEU A 66 8.25 1.25 -7.36
C LEU A 66 9.76 1.02 -7.28
N ASP A 67 10.37 0.79 -8.42
CA ASP A 67 11.80 0.56 -8.58
C ASP A 67 12.61 1.86 -8.38
N TRP A 68 13.84 1.72 -7.94
CA TRP A 68 14.75 2.84 -7.68
C TRP A 68 16.00 2.76 -8.55
N ASN A 69 16.58 3.93 -8.82
CA ASN A 69 17.79 4.06 -9.61
C ASN A 69 19.05 3.90 -8.74
N GLU A 70 18.99 4.36 -7.49
CA GLU A 70 20.07 4.28 -6.51
C GLU A 70 19.54 3.80 -5.16
N GLY A 71 20.36 3.07 -4.44
CA GLY A 71 20.05 2.54 -3.12
C GLY A 71 19.69 1.05 -3.14
N PRO A 72 19.13 0.50 -2.04
CA PRO A 72 18.84 1.23 -0.81
C PRO A 72 20.11 1.66 -0.07
N TYR A 73 20.13 2.92 0.33
CA TYR A 73 21.15 3.44 1.26
C TYR A 73 20.65 3.27 2.69
N TYR A 74 21.57 2.98 3.62
CA TYR A 74 21.27 2.82 5.04
C TYR A 74 22.02 3.89 5.84
N GLN A 75 21.31 4.69 6.63
CA GLN A 75 21.94 5.76 7.41
C GLN A 75 22.91 5.24 8.46
N THR A 76 22.66 4.10 9.08
CA THR A 76 23.59 3.46 10.03
C THR A 76 24.95 3.14 9.42
N LYS A 77 25.06 2.95 8.12
CA LYS A 77 26.33 2.71 7.41
C LYS A 77 27.09 3.99 7.04
N ARG A 78 26.54 5.16 7.38
CA ARG A 78 27.07 6.46 7.00
C ARG A 78 27.47 7.36 8.18
N PHE A 79 27.50 6.83 9.39
CA PHE A 79 27.82 7.60 10.60
C PHE A 79 29.18 8.29 10.53
N ASP A 80 30.19 7.65 9.96
CA ASP A 80 31.50 8.28 9.76
C ASP A 80 31.41 9.51 8.86
N ARG A 81 30.60 9.46 7.81
CA ARG A 81 30.37 10.61 6.92
C ARG A 81 29.69 11.76 7.65
N TYR A 82 28.63 11.48 8.41
CA TYR A 82 27.94 12.50 9.19
C TYR A 82 28.86 13.14 10.21
N ASN A 83 29.64 12.35 10.94
CA ASN A 83 30.60 12.86 11.91
C ASN A 83 31.72 13.69 11.28
N ALA A 84 32.21 13.33 10.11
CA ALA A 84 33.19 14.12 9.37
C ALA A 84 32.63 15.52 9.02
N VAL A 85 31.37 15.61 8.56
CA VAL A 85 30.73 16.90 8.28
C VAL A 85 30.53 17.73 9.56
N ILE A 86 30.19 17.09 10.68
CA ILE A 86 30.06 17.79 11.98
C ILE A 86 31.43 18.35 12.42
N ASP A 87 32.50 17.60 12.25
CA ASP A 87 33.86 18.06 12.61
C ASP A 87 34.28 19.25 11.75
N ASP A 88 33.99 19.22 10.44
CA ASP A 88 34.18 20.38 9.53
C ASP A 88 33.37 21.60 9.99
N MET A 89 32.14 21.42 10.45
CA MET A 89 31.29 22.49 10.98
C MET A 89 31.83 23.07 12.29
N LEU A 90 32.39 22.23 13.17
CA LEU A 90 33.05 22.69 14.40
C LEU A 90 34.29 23.55 14.06
N GLU A 91 35.11 23.14 13.11
CA GLU A 91 36.26 23.91 12.64
C GLU A 91 35.84 25.24 11.99
N ALA A 92 34.78 25.22 11.22
CA ALA A 92 34.23 26.42 10.57
C ALA A 92 33.48 27.35 11.54
N GLY A 93 33.20 26.93 12.77
CA GLY A 93 32.44 27.71 13.75
C GLY A 93 30.91 27.74 13.50
N THR A 94 30.41 26.93 12.57
CA THR A 94 28.97 26.79 12.30
C THR A 94 28.28 25.81 13.24
N ALA A 95 29.05 25.11 14.05
CA ALA A 95 28.58 24.26 15.14
C ALA A 95 29.46 24.51 16.39
N TYR A 96 28.98 24.10 17.56
CA TYR A 96 29.71 24.23 18.81
C TYR A 96 29.34 23.09 19.79
N LYS A 97 30.25 22.84 20.73
CA LYS A 97 30.05 21.88 21.81
C LYS A 97 29.18 22.48 22.90
N CYS A 98 28.21 21.73 23.38
CA CYS A 98 27.31 22.10 24.47
C CYS A 98 27.47 21.12 25.65
N TYR A 99 27.79 21.64 26.82
CA TYR A 99 28.02 20.88 28.02
C TYR A 99 26.92 21.00 29.06
N CYS A 100 25.75 21.52 28.66
CA CYS A 100 24.58 21.60 29.51
C CYS A 100 24.10 20.19 29.92
N SER A 101 23.87 20.00 31.23
CA SER A 101 23.32 18.75 31.76
C SER A 101 21.87 18.57 31.36
N LYS A 102 21.40 17.33 31.38
CA LYS A 102 19.97 17.03 31.15
C LYS A 102 19.09 17.69 32.21
N GLU A 103 19.52 17.66 33.45
CA GLU A 103 18.82 18.25 34.60
C GLU A 103 18.63 19.76 34.41
N ARG A 104 19.67 20.45 33.96
CA ARG A 104 19.60 21.89 33.65
C ARG A 104 18.60 22.17 32.53
N LEU A 105 18.65 21.39 31.46
CA LEU A 105 17.75 21.58 30.31
C LEU A 105 16.30 21.28 30.64
N GLU A 106 16.04 20.27 31.50
CA GLU A 106 14.69 20.00 32.01
C GLU A 106 14.18 21.14 32.90
N ALA A 107 14.99 21.65 33.81
CA ALA A 107 14.62 22.79 34.66
C ALA A 107 14.31 24.04 33.82
N LEU A 108 15.12 24.32 32.76
CA LEU A 108 14.87 25.40 31.82
C LEU A 108 13.53 25.21 31.09
N ARG A 109 13.23 24.01 30.65
CA ARG A 109 11.96 23.67 29.98
C ARG A 109 10.77 23.89 30.89
N GLU A 110 10.85 23.42 32.14
CA GLU A 110 9.78 23.59 33.13
C GLU A 110 9.56 25.07 33.45
N GLU A 111 10.61 25.86 33.61
CA GLU A 111 10.51 27.30 33.85
C GLU A 111 9.85 28.02 32.65
N GLN A 112 10.26 27.74 31.43
CA GLN A 112 9.67 28.31 30.22
C GLN A 112 8.18 27.93 30.09
N MET A 113 7.82 26.68 30.36
CA MET A 113 6.42 26.23 30.35
C MET A 113 5.59 26.93 31.45
N ALA A 114 6.14 27.10 32.62
CA ALA A 114 5.46 27.82 33.73
C ALA A 114 5.21 29.31 33.37
N ASN A 115 6.07 29.88 32.58
CA ASN A 115 5.96 31.26 32.07
C ASN A 115 5.12 31.38 30.76
N ASN A 116 4.51 30.28 30.29
CA ASN A 116 3.81 30.20 29.01
C ASN A 116 4.70 30.54 27.80
N GLU A 117 6.00 30.29 27.91
CA GLU A 117 6.95 30.43 26.83
C GLU A 117 7.10 29.10 26.08
N LYS A 118 7.38 29.15 24.79
CA LYS A 118 7.69 27.94 24.01
C LYS A 118 9.05 27.40 24.45
N PRO A 119 9.14 26.13 24.92
CA PRO A 119 10.40 25.53 25.32
C PRO A 119 11.42 25.56 24.20
N ARG A 120 12.63 26.06 24.49
CA ARG A 120 13.75 26.07 23.57
C ARG A 120 15.07 26.16 24.35
N TYR A 121 16.17 25.78 23.70
CA TYR A 121 17.51 25.97 24.23
C TYR A 121 17.84 27.46 24.32
N ASP A 122 18.40 27.89 25.44
CA ASP A 122 18.72 29.30 25.72
C ASP A 122 20.06 29.78 25.16
N GLY A 123 20.83 28.88 24.51
CA GLY A 123 22.10 29.24 23.90
C GLY A 123 23.27 29.42 24.87
N ARG A 124 23.16 28.92 26.12
CA ARG A 124 24.20 29.14 27.15
C ARG A 124 25.62 28.80 26.70
N CYS A 125 25.82 27.71 25.97
CA CYS A 125 27.15 27.29 25.50
C CYS A 125 27.54 27.91 24.15
N ARG A 126 26.64 28.64 23.50
CA ARG A 126 26.83 29.16 22.13
C ARG A 126 28.05 30.07 21.98
N ASP A 127 28.21 30.98 22.93
CA ASP A 127 29.30 31.96 22.93
C ASP A 127 30.13 31.86 24.22
N ASN A 128 30.07 30.70 24.89
CA ASN A 128 30.82 30.43 26.11
C ASN A 128 32.21 29.91 25.72
N HIS A 129 33.25 30.56 26.27
CA HIS A 129 34.66 30.20 26.06
C HIS A 129 35.29 29.52 27.30
N GLU A 130 34.46 28.96 28.21
CA GLU A 130 34.97 28.18 29.33
C GLU A 130 35.77 26.97 28.81
N HIS A 131 36.86 26.69 29.50
CA HIS A 131 37.69 25.57 29.17
C HIS A 131 37.11 24.29 29.77
N HIS A 132 36.79 23.31 28.93
CA HIS A 132 36.34 22.00 29.31
C HIS A 132 37.39 20.95 29.03
N ALA A 133 37.39 19.86 29.79
CA ALA A 133 38.29 18.74 29.54
C ALA A 133 37.90 18.03 28.22
N ASP A 134 38.87 17.44 27.51
CA ASP A 134 38.63 16.80 26.21
C ASP A 134 37.67 15.61 26.29
N ASP A 135 37.61 14.94 27.46
CA ASP A 135 36.76 13.79 27.76
C ASP A 135 35.42 14.16 28.43
N GLU A 136 35.16 15.47 28.65
CA GLU A 136 33.91 15.91 29.26
C GLU A 136 32.74 15.65 28.32
N PRO A 137 31.65 14.96 28.81
CA PRO A 137 30.50 14.65 27.99
C PRO A 137 29.83 15.90 27.41
N CYS A 138 29.67 15.94 26.11
CA CYS A 138 29.01 17.06 25.43
C CYS A 138 28.18 16.57 24.25
N VAL A 139 27.24 17.42 23.82
CA VAL A 139 26.57 17.31 22.53
C VAL A 139 27.13 18.36 21.58
N VAL A 140 26.94 18.19 20.30
CA VAL A 140 27.24 19.22 19.31
C VAL A 140 25.94 19.83 18.83
N ARG A 141 25.88 21.17 18.86
CA ARG A 141 24.73 21.94 18.38
C ARG A 141 25.08 22.72 17.12
N PHE A 142 24.09 22.80 16.23
CA PHE A 142 24.15 23.73 15.08
C PHE A 142 23.98 25.16 15.56
N ARG A 143 24.83 26.07 15.09
CA ARG A 143 24.73 27.49 15.35
C ARG A 143 23.71 28.10 14.40
N ASN A 144 22.42 28.03 14.78
CA ASN A 144 21.33 28.56 13.97
C ASN A 144 21.41 30.10 13.86
N PRO A 145 21.12 30.70 12.69
CA PRO A 145 20.95 32.16 12.62
C PRO A 145 19.90 32.64 13.61
N GLN A 146 20.15 33.77 14.28
CA GLN A 146 19.23 34.33 15.28
C GLN A 146 18.32 35.42 14.71
N GLU A 147 18.73 36.04 13.60
CA GLU A 147 18.02 37.12 12.95
C GLU A 147 17.48 36.68 11.57
N GLY A 148 16.47 37.40 11.07
CA GLY A 148 15.87 37.12 9.79
C GLY A 148 14.92 35.93 9.79
N SER A 149 14.61 35.47 8.61
CA SER A 149 13.65 34.38 8.40
C SER A 149 14.17 33.37 7.39
N VAL A 150 13.65 32.14 7.50
CA VAL A 150 13.77 31.11 6.47
C VAL A 150 12.50 31.15 5.64
N ILE A 151 12.63 31.44 4.35
CA ILE A 151 11.51 31.47 3.40
C ILE A 151 11.79 30.41 2.33
N PHE A 152 10.82 29.56 2.07
CA PHE A 152 10.87 28.61 0.97
C PHE A 152 9.52 28.53 0.24
N ASP A 153 9.58 28.35 -1.07
CA ASP A 153 8.38 28.22 -1.92
C ASP A 153 8.03 26.75 -2.06
N ASP A 154 7.09 26.30 -1.22
CA ASP A 154 6.59 24.93 -1.28
C ASP A 154 5.74 24.74 -2.52
N GLN A 155 6.05 23.73 -3.33
CA GLN A 155 5.40 23.51 -4.63
C GLN A 155 3.91 23.13 -4.53
N ILE A 156 3.46 22.74 -3.35
CA ILE A 156 2.05 22.42 -3.10
C ILE A 156 1.38 23.53 -2.29
N ARG A 157 2.06 24.06 -1.27
CA ARG A 157 1.48 24.99 -0.29
C ARG A 157 1.76 26.46 -0.57
N GLY A 158 2.68 26.76 -1.49
CA GLY A 158 3.15 28.10 -1.76
C GLY A 158 4.18 28.58 -0.73
N PRO A 159 4.46 29.88 -0.66
CA PRO A 159 5.47 30.44 0.22
C PRO A 159 5.19 30.15 1.70
N ILE A 160 6.22 29.67 2.41
CA ILE A 160 6.20 29.42 3.86
C ILE A 160 7.37 30.17 4.48
N GLU A 161 7.12 30.85 5.58
CA GLU A 161 8.10 31.63 6.31
C GLU A 161 8.17 31.21 7.77
N PHE A 162 9.40 31.04 8.28
CA PHE A 162 9.69 30.84 9.69
C PHE A 162 10.72 31.84 10.17
N SER A 163 10.43 32.56 11.26
CA SER A 163 11.42 33.42 11.90
C SER A 163 12.55 32.56 12.50
N ASN A 164 13.80 32.98 12.28
CA ASN A 164 14.94 32.31 12.91
C ASN A 164 14.90 32.35 14.44
N GLN A 165 14.22 33.34 15.02
CA GLN A 165 14.03 33.46 16.48
C GLN A 165 13.16 32.33 17.05
N GLU A 166 12.34 31.66 16.23
CA GLU A 166 11.52 30.52 16.62
C GLU A 166 12.30 29.19 16.57
N LEU A 167 13.48 29.20 15.96
CA LEU A 167 14.33 28.03 15.80
C LEU A 167 15.47 28.10 16.82
N ASP A 168 15.65 27.02 17.58
CA ASP A 168 16.77 26.89 18.51
C ASP A 168 17.98 26.21 17.86
N ASP A 169 19.12 26.24 18.57
CA ASP A 169 20.32 25.56 18.15
C ASP A 169 20.16 24.03 18.29
N LEU A 170 19.84 23.38 17.18
CA LEU A 170 19.54 21.96 17.12
C LEU A 170 20.75 21.11 17.50
N ILE A 171 20.54 20.07 18.30
CA ILE A 171 21.56 19.04 18.51
C ILE A 171 21.75 18.27 17.20
N ILE A 172 22.99 18.21 16.73
CA ILE A 172 23.36 17.47 15.51
C ILE A 172 24.18 16.20 15.80
N ARG A 173 24.88 16.14 16.96
CA ARG A 173 25.55 14.93 17.49
C ARG A 173 25.25 14.78 18.97
N ARG A 174 24.83 13.59 19.36
CA ARG A 174 24.56 13.24 20.76
C ARG A 174 25.86 12.93 21.51
N THR A 175 25.74 12.81 22.83
CA THR A 175 26.88 12.49 23.72
C THR A 175 27.55 11.15 23.38
N ASP A 176 26.81 10.18 22.86
CA ASP A 176 27.31 8.88 22.42
C ASP A 176 27.97 8.90 21.03
N GLY A 177 28.08 10.08 20.40
CA GLY A 177 28.64 10.25 19.08
C GLY A 177 27.67 9.99 17.93
N SER A 178 26.43 9.59 18.21
CA SER A 178 25.43 9.34 17.17
C SER A 178 24.87 10.66 16.61
N PRO A 179 24.76 10.79 15.27
CA PRO A 179 24.14 11.95 14.64
C PRO A 179 22.62 11.93 14.80
N THR A 180 21.99 13.10 14.69
CA THR A 180 20.55 13.25 14.82
C THR A 180 19.83 13.22 13.47
N TYR A 181 18.54 12.92 13.49
CA TYR A 181 17.70 12.75 12.30
C TYR A 181 17.81 13.90 11.29
N ASN A 182 17.54 15.13 11.71
CA ASN A 182 17.54 16.27 10.76
C ASN A 182 18.90 16.47 10.10
N PHE A 183 19.97 16.22 10.83
CA PHE A 183 21.33 16.36 10.32
C PHE A 183 21.66 15.27 9.29
N CYS A 184 21.32 14.02 9.59
CA CYS A 184 21.52 12.90 8.66
C CYS A 184 20.78 13.13 7.34
N VAL A 185 19.55 13.60 7.40
CA VAL A 185 18.74 13.93 6.21
C VAL A 185 19.42 14.99 5.34
N VAL A 186 19.93 16.05 5.96
CA VAL A 186 20.64 17.12 5.26
C VAL A 186 21.87 16.62 4.52
N VAL A 187 22.73 15.88 5.21
CA VAL A 187 23.97 15.36 4.62
C VAL A 187 23.68 14.39 3.48
N ASP A 188 22.68 13.53 3.67
CA ASP A 188 22.30 12.57 2.64
C ASP A 188 21.67 13.25 1.42
N ASP A 189 20.74 14.18 1.59
CA ASP A 189 20.15 14.92 0.48
C ASP A 189 21.22 15.71 -0.30
N TRP A 190 22.23 16.24 0.38
CA TRP A 190 23.38 16.86 -0.23
C TRP A 190 24.28 15.87 -1.00
N ASP A 191 24.77 14.84 -0.33
CA ASP A 191 25.68 13.85 -0.93
C ASP A 191 25.03 13.11 -2.11
N MET A 192 23.73 12.81 -2.02
CA MET A 192 22.98 12.11 -3.06
C MET A 192 22.51 13.03 -4.19
N GLY A 193 22.72 14.35 -4.07
CA GLY A 193 22.32 15.33 -5.10
C GLY A 193 20.82 15.44 -5.28
N ILE A 194 20.05 15.32 -4.20
CA ILE A 194 18.59 15.43 -4.25
C ILE A 194 18.19 16.85 -4.64
N THR A 195 17.39 16.96 -5.69
CA THR A 195 16.90 18.24 -6.21
C THR A 195 15.51 18.62 -5.69
N HIS A 196 14.67 17.61 -5.42
CA HIS A 196 13.30 17.79 -4.97
C HIS A 196 13.00 16.84 -3.81
N VAL A 197 12.47 17.40 -2.73
CA VAL A 197 12.03 16.69 -1.53
C VAL A 197 10.52 16.73 -1.47
N ILE A 198 9.91 15.61 -1.82
CA ILE A 198 8.46 15.40 -1.76
C ILE A 198 8.18 14.49 -0.56
N ARG A 199 7.47 15.00 0.44
CA ARG A 199 7.25 14.29 1.71
C ARG A 199 5.99 14.75 2.42
N GLY A 200 5.60 14.07 3.50
CA GLY A 200 4.42 14.42 4.28
C GLY A 200 4.53 15.80 4.96
N GLU A 201 3.40 16.45 5.14
CA GLU A 201 3.30 17.78 5.77
C GLU A 201 3.72 17.80 7.24
N ASP A 202 3.80 16.65 7.90
CA ASP A 202 4.34 16.49 9.25
C ASP A 202 5.82 16.88 9.36
N HIS A 203 6.53 16.97 8.24
CA HIS A 203 7.91 17.43 8.16
C HIS A 203 8.09 18.93 7.90
N ILE A 204 7.03 19.71 7.75
CA ILE A 204 7.12 21.15 7.46
C ILE A 204 7.98 21.87 8.49
N ASN A 205 7.81 21.58 9.78
CA ASN A 205 8.58 22.21 10.85
C ASN A 205 10.07 21.79 10.88
N ASN A 206 10.44 20.71 10.23
CA ASN A 206 11.83 20.29 10.06
C ASN A 206 12.53 21.07 8.93
N THR A 207 11.76 21.51 7.94
CA THR A 207 12.28 22.12 6.71
C THR A 207 13.14 23.37 6.97
N PRO A 208 12.74 24.37 7.78
CA PRO A 208 13.57 25.54 8.02
C PRO A 208 14.89 25.20 8.72
N ARG A 209 14.89 24.21 9.63
CA ARG A 209 16.10 23.74 10.30
C ARG A 209 17.07 23.09 9.30
N GLN A 210 16.54 22.25 8.42
CA GLN A 210 17.32 21.60 7.37
C GLN A 210 17.89 22.61 6.36
N ILE A 211 17.11 23.61 5.96
CA ILE A 211 17.56 24.66 5.05
C ILE A 211 18.72 25.45 5.67
N ASN A 212 18.64 25.82 6.95
CA ASN A 212 19.70 26.56 7.62
C ASN A 212 21.00 25.75 7.70
N ILE A 213 20.91 24.44 7.96
CA ILE A 213 22.10 23.58 7.96
C ILE A 213 22.69 23.45 6.55
N LEU A 214 21.85 23.23 5.52
CA LEU A 214 22.29 23.17 4.11
C LEU A 214 23.06 24.45 3.72
N LYS A 215 22.55 25.63 4.06
CA LYS A 215 23.22 26.90 3.80
C LYS A 215 24.55 27.00 4.53
N ALA A 216 24.61 26.57 5.80
CA ALA A 216 25.83 26.61 6.61
C ALA A 216 26.95 25.71 6.07
N ILE A 217 26.63 24.59 5.46
CA ILE A 217 27.61 23.69 4.82
C ILE A 217 27.86 24.01 3.35
N GLY A 218 27.25 25.09 2.80
CA GLY A 218 27.42 25.49 1.41
C GLY A 218 26.73 24.57 0.39
N ALA A 219 25.76 23.76 0.84
CA ALA A 219 25.01 22.87 -0.01
C ALA A 219 23.86 23.58 -0.72
N GLN A 220 23.47 23.08 -1.90
CA GLN A 220 22.30 23.56 -2.61
C GLN A 220 21.03 23.16 -1.85
N VAL A 221 20.11 24.09 -1.65
CA VAL A 221 18.80 23.83 -1.04
C VAL A 221 17.90 23.19 -2.09
N PRO A 222 17.33 22.02 -1.82
CA PRO A 222 16.37 21.38 -2.73
C PRO A 222 15.05 22.14 -2.79
N VAL A 223 14.25 21.85 -3.79
CA VAL A 223 12.86 22.27 -3.89
C VAL A 223 12.01 21.37 -3.00
N TYR A 224 11.11 21.96 -2.22
CA TYR A 224 10.24 21.21 -1.29
C TYR A 224 8.80 21.15 -1.78
N ALA A 225 8.16 20.03 -1.51
CA ALA A 225 6.74 19.79 -1.71
C ALA A 225 6.19 18.95 -0.56
N HIS A 226 5.34 19.56 0.27
CA HIS A 226 4.76 18.88 1.44
C HIS A 226 3.33 18.45 1.16
N VAL A 227 3.13 17.14 1.13
CA VAL A 227 1.86 16.47 0.79
C VAL A 227 0.97 16.40 2.04
N SER A 228 -0.31 16.71 1.88
CA SER A 228 -1.29 16.68 2.97
C SER A 228 -1.51 15.26 3.52
N MET A 229 -2.04 15.16 4.74
CA MET A 229 -2.37 13.89 5.36
C MET A 229 -3.50 13.15 4.65
N ILE A 230 -3.49 11.81 4.80
CA ILE A 230 -4.64 10.98 4.50
C ILE A 230 -5.47 10.85 5.79
N LEU A 231 -6.78 11.10 5.67
CA LEU A 231 -7.72 11.01 6.77
C LEU A 231 -8.55 9.71 6.66
N GLY A 232 -9.01 9.21 7.80
CA GLY A 232 -10.08 8.22 7.84
C GLY A 232 -11.44 8.87 7.57
N ASP A 233 -12.48 8.06 7.56
CA ASP A 233 -13.87 8.47 7.37
C ASP A 233 -14.40 9.39 8.50
N ASP A 234 -13.76 9.33 9.69
CA ASP A 234 -14.05 10.19 10.84
C ASP A 234 -13.35 11.57 10.79
N GLY A 235 -12.65 11.88 9.68
CA GLY A 235 -11.88 13.12 9.50
C GLY A 235 -10.58 13.20 10.30
N LYS A 236 -10.19 12.13 10.99
CA LYS A 236 -8.92 12.07 11.74
C LYS A 236 -7.84 11.37 10.91
N LYS A 237 -6.57 11.61 11.25
CA LYS A 237 -5.43 10.97 10.59
C LYS A 237 -5.66 9.46 10.50
N LEU A 238 -5.49 8.91 9.30
CA LEU A 238 -5.65 7.48 9.04
C LEU A 238 -4.74 6.65 9.97
N SER A 239 -5.33 5.64 10.60
CA SER A 239 -4.66 4.78 11.57
C SER A 239 -5.26 3.37 11.55
N LYS A 240 -4.65 2.42 12.26
CA LYS A 240 -5.10 1.02 12.35
C LYS A 240 -6.58 0.85 12.75
N ARG A 241 -7.16 1.78 13.50
CA ARG A 241 -8.59 1.74 13.85
C ARG A 241 -9.53 1.93 12.65
N HIS A 242 -9.03 2.48 11.54
CA HIS A 242 -9.78 2.67 10.31
C HIS A 242 -9.67 1.47 9.35
N GLY A 243 -9.02 0.38 9.77
CA GLY A 243 -8.79 -0.81 8.98
C GLY A 243 -7.33 -0.96 8.52
N ALA A 244 -7.12 -1.56 7.37
CA ALA A 244 -5.79 -1.75 6.81
C ALA A 244 -5.09 -0.43 6.53
N VAL A 245 -3.82 -0.33 6.93
CA VAL A 245 -2.97 0.85 6.72
C VAL A 245 -1.61 0.49 6.11
N GLY A 246 -1.18 -0.77 6.24
CA GLY A 246 0.03 -1.31 5.63
C GLY A 246 -0.22 -1.77 4.20
N VAL A 247 0.72 -1.47 3.28
CA VAL A 247 0.59 -1.83 1.86
C VAL A 247 0.38 -3.33 1.66
N MET A 248 1.14 -4.17 2.35
CA MET A 248 1.04 -5.63 2.18
C MET A 248 -0.27 -6.20 2.72
N GLN A 249 -0.95 -5.51 3.65
CA GLN A 249 -2.29 -5.88 4.07
C GLN A 249 -3.30 -5.77 2.92
N TYR A 250 -3.14 -4.78 2.04
CA TYR A 250 -3.99 -4.66 0.85
C TYR A 250 -3.77 -5.80 -0.13
N ARG A 251 -2.52 -6.28 -0.32
CA ARG A 251 -2.27 -7.52 -1.05
C ARG A 251 -3.03 -8.69 -0.43
N ASP A 252 -2.91 -8.86 0.88
CA ASP A 252 -3.51 -9.97 1.63
C ASP A 252 -5.05 -9.92 1.61
N ASP A 253 -5.61 -8.73 1.51
CA ASP A 253 -7.05 -8.50 1.35
C ASP A 253 -7.55 -8.67 -0.10
N GLY A 254 -6.65 -8.89 -1.04
CA GLY A 254 -6.99 -9.23 -2.43
C GLY A 254 -7.02 -8.07 -3.42
N TYR A 255 -6.30 -6.98 -3.12
CA TYR A 255 -6.15 -5.87 -4.06
C TYR A 255 -4.96 -6.08 -4.99
N LEU A 256 -5.11 -5.65 -6.23
CA LEU A 256 -4.03 -5.57 -7.21
C LEU A 256 -3.18 -4.32 -6.96
N PRO A 257 -1.86 -4.36 -7.20
CA PRO A 257 -1.00 -3.19 -7.03
C PRO A 257 -1.43 -2.01 -7.90
N GLU A 258 -1.89 -2.22 -9.10
CA GLU A 258 -2.41 -1.18 -10.01
C GLU A 258 -3.62 -0.46 -9.42
N ALA A 259 -4.51 -1.18 -8.75
CA ALA A 259 -5.68 -0.59 -8.09
C ALA A 259 -5.26 0.31 -6.92
N LEU A 260 -4.33 -0.16 -6.08
CA LEU A 260 -3.83 0.64 -4.96
C LEU A 260 -3.06 1.87 -5.45
N LEU A 261 -2.19 1.73 -6.45
CA LEU A 261 -1.45 2.86 -7.03
C LEU A 261 -2.39 3.91 -7.62
N ASN A 262 -3.38 3.49 -8.41
CA ASN A 262 -4.37 4.40 -8.99
C ASN A 262 -5.19 5.11 -7.90
N TYR A 263 -5.55 4.39 -6.85
CA TYR A 263 -6.24 4.98 -5.72
C TYR A 263 -5.37 6.01 -4.98
N LEU A 264 -4.12 5.66 -4.67
CA LEU A 264 -3.18 6.53 -3.96
C LEU A 264 -2.82 7.78 -4.75
N VAL A 265 -2.64 7.70 -6.07
CA VAL A 265 -2.33 8.89 -6.87
C VAL A 265 -3.47 9.91 -6.81
N ARG A 266 -4.71 9.44 -6.78
CA ARG A 266 -5.91 10.28 -6.69
C ARG A 266 -6.19 10.83 -5.28
N LEU A 267 -5.51 10.35 -4.27
CA LEU A 267 -5.57 10.92 -2.93
C LEU A 267 -4.72 12.20 -2.85
N GLY A 268 -5.19 13.26 -3.49
CA GLY A 268 -4.58 14.58 -3.48
C GLY A 268 -4.13 15.09 -4.85
N TRP A 269 -4.03 14.25 -5.87
CA TRP A 269 -3.71 14.67 -7.24
C TRP A 269 -4.87 14.40 -8.19
N SER A 270 -5.05 15.24 -9.19
CA SER A 270 -6.06 15.07 -10.23
C SER A 270 -5.58 15.56 -11.59
N HIS A 271 -6.14 14.98 -12.65
CA HIS A 271 -5.97 15.40 -14.02
C HIS A 271 -7.33 15.45 -14.70
N GLY A 272 -7.95 16.65 -14.76
CA GLY A 272 -9.32 16.81 -15.22
C GLY A 272 -10.30 15.91 -14.44
N ASP A 273 -11.20 15.29 -15.14
CA ASP A 273 -12.20 14.36 -14.59
C ASP A 273 -11.79 12.88 -14.68
N GLN A 274 -10.57 12.60 -15.14
CA GLN A 274 -10.08 11.23 -15.28
C GLN A 274 -9.90 10.58 -13.90
N GLU A 275 -10.42 9.38 -13.76
CA GLU A 275 -10.33 8.60 -12.51
C GLU A 275 -9.43 7.38 -12.62
N ILE A 276 -9.34 6.79 -13.80
CA ILE A 276 -8.56 5.58 -14.06
C ILE A 276 -7.31 5.95 -14.81
N PHE A 277 -6.16 5.59 -14.22
CA PHE A 277 -4.85 5.83 -14.78
C PHE A 277 -4.01 4.56 -14.75
N SER A 278 -3.46 4.16 -15.89
CA SER A 278 -2.34 3.22 -15.89
C SER A 278 -1.10 3.87 -15.25
N VAL A 279 -0.15 3.07 -14.80
CA VAL A 279 1.11 3.59 -14.24
C VAL A 279 1.87 4.45 -15.26
N ALA A 280 1.83 4.08 -16.54
CA ALA A 280 2.41 4.87 -17.63
C ALA A 280 1.74 6.24 -17.78
N GLU A 281 0.40 6.29 -17.75
CA GLU A 281 -0.36 7.55 -17.79
C GLU A 281 -0.08 8.42 -16.55
N MET A 282 0.02 7.82 -15.37
CA MET A 282 0.40 8.55 -14.16
C MET A 282 1.76 9.23 -14.35
N ALA A 283 2.76 8.51 -14.84
CA ALA A 283 4.11 9.04 -15.06
C ALA A 283 4.14 10.14 -16.13
N GLU A 284 3.32 10.02 -17.16
CA GLU A 284 3.21 11.03 -18.21
C GLU A 284 2.53 12.31 -17.74
N LEU A 285 1.51 12.21 -16.89
CA LEU A 285 0.62 13.32 -16.55
C LEU A 285 0.91 13.98 -15.20
N PHE A 286 1.69 13.34 -14.33
CA PHE A 286 1.90 13.78 -12.96
C PHE A 286 2.66 15.10 -12.88
N THR A 287 2.07 16.12 -12.21
CA THR A 287 2.70 17.39 -11.89
C THR A 287 2.42 17.76 -10.44
N LEU A 288 3.34 18.49 -9.79
CA LEU A 288 3.18 18.91 -8.39
C LEU A 288 2.14 20.02 -8.22
N ASP A 289 1.96 20.87 -9.20
CA ASP A 289 0.99 21.98 -9.18
C ASP A 289 -0.47 21.48 -9.21
N ALA A 290 -0.70 20.25 -9.67
CA ALA A 290 -2.01 19.59 -9.60
C ALA A 290 -2.28 18.86 -8.28
N VAL A 291 -1.34 18.89 -7.33
CA VAL A 291 -1.52 18.28 -5.99
C VAL A 291 -2.24 19.26 -5.07
N SER A 292 -3.32 18.78 -4.44
CA SER A 292 -4.15 19.56 -3.52
C SER A 292 -3.44 19.85 -2.19
N LYS A 293 -3.67 21.05 -1.66
CA LYS A 293 -3.29 21.43 -0.28
C LYS A 293 -4.14 20.76 0.79
N SER A 294 -5.35 20.33 0.42
CA SER A 294 -6.32 19.77 1.35
C SER A 294 -6.07 18.31 1.62
N ALA A 295 -6.30 17.88 2.86
CA ALA A 295 -6.28 16.47 3.21
C ALA A 295 -7.39 15.70 2.48
N SER A 296 -7.11 14.45 2.15
CA SER A 296 -8.03 13.56 1.46
C SER A 296 -8.48 12.42 2.37
N ALA A 297 -9.79 12.12 2.37
CA ALA A 297 -10.33 11.01 3.12
C ALA A 297 -10.21 9.68 2.34
N PHE A 298 -9.81 8.62 3.05
CA PHE A 298 -9.74 7.29 2.49
C PHE A 298 -11.15 6.70 2.30
N ASN A 299 -11.44 6.14 1.14
CA ASN A 299 -12.73 5.55 0.79
C ASN A 299 -12.53 4.14 0.24
N THR A 300 -12.86 3.14 1.05
CA THR A 300 -12.69 1.73 0.72
C THR A 300 -13.56 1.29 -0.46
N GLU A 301 -14.78 1.82 -0.59
CA GLU A 301 -15.66 1.47 -1.71
C GLU A 301 -15.09 1.92 -3.06
N LYS A 302 -14.45 3.10 -3.08
CA LYS A 302 -13.78 3.59 -4.28
C LYS A 302 -12.58 2.72 -4.66
N LEU A 303 -11.79 2.28 -3.67
CA LEU A 303 -10.69 1.34 -3.89
C LEU A 303 -11.19 -0.01 -4.42
N GLN A 304 -12.27 -0.54 -3.87
CA GLN A 304 -12.89 -1.78 -4.36
C GLN A 304 -13.41 -1.64 -5.80
N TRP A 305 -14.00 -0.50 -6.13
CA TRP A 305 -14.42 -0.21 -7.50
C TRP A 305 -13.25 -0.21 -8.49
N LEU A 306 -12.13 0.43 -8.13
CA LEU A 306 -10.91 0.39 -8.93
C LEU A 306 -10.35 -1.04 -9.05
N ASN A 307 -10.33 -1.79 -7.96
CA ASN A 307 -9.84 -3.17 -7.97
C ASN A 307 -10.68 -4.06 -8.88
N HIS A 308 -12.00 -3.95 -8.80
CA HIS A 308 -12.93 -4.64 -9.70
C HIS A 308 -12.66 -4.27 -11.16
N HIS A 309 -12.44 -3.00 -11.45
CA HIS A 309 -12.07 -2.54 -12.80
C HIS A 309 -10.80 -3.23 -13.30
N TYR A 310 -9.73 -3.25 -12.50
CA TYR A 310 -8.45 -3.85 -12.91
C TYR A 310 -8.50 -5.37 -13.01
N ILE A 311 -9.25 -6.05 -12.16
CA ILE A 311 -9.51 -7.50 -12.30
C ILE A 311 -10.10 -7.82 -13.67
N ASN A 312 -10.99 -6.98 -14.19
CA ASN A 312 -11.72 -7.20 -15.43
C ASN A 312 -11.05 -6.62 -16.69
N THR A 313 -10.03 -5.79 -16.56
CA THR A 313 -9.40 -5.10 -17.69
C THR A 313 -7.93 -5.49 -17.90
N LEU A 314 -7.22 -5.92 -16.87
CA LEU A 314 -5.88 -6.46 -17.02
C LEU A 314 -5.91 -7.86 -17.67
N PRO A 315 -4.84 -8.29 -18.35
CA PRO A 315 -4.77 -9.63 -18.92
C PRO A 315 -5.08 -10.71 -17.86
N PRO A 316 -5.99 -11.66 -18.13
CA PRO A 316 -6.36 -12.69 -17.17
C PRO A 316 -5.17 -13.51 -16.65
N GLU A 317 -4.19 -13.76 -17.48
CA GLU A 317 -2.95 -14.48 -17.11
C GLU A 317 -2.15 -13.70 -16.06
N TYR A 318 -2.07 -12.38 -16.18
CA TYR A 318 -1.42 -11.51 -15.22
C TYR A 318 -2.17 -11.49 -13.87
N VAL A 319 -3.49 -11.31 -13.93
CA VAL A 319 -4.33 -11.35 -12.72
C VAL A 319 -4.23 -12.70 -12.02
N ALA A 320 -4.15 -13.79 -12.78
CA ALA A 320 -3.99 -15.15 -12.27
C ALA A 320 -2.68 -15.31 -11.47
N THR A 321 -1.60 -14.63 -11.83
CA THR A 321 -0.34 -14.66 -11.05
C THR A 321 -0.53 -14.10 -9.64
N HIS A 322 -1.35 -13.05 -9.48
CA HIS A 322 -1.70 -12.49 -8.18
C HIS A 322 -2.73 -13.34 -7.43
N LEU A 323 -3.67 -13.96 -8.15
CA LEU A 323 -4.66 -14.86 -7.58
C LEU A 323 -4.01 -16.11 -6.98
N GLN A 324 -2.93 -16.60 -7.56
CA GLN A 324 -2.21 -17.81 -7.11
C GLN A 324 -1.84 -17.77 -5.62
N TRP A 325 -1.36 -16.64 -5.14
CA TRP A 325 -1.04 -16.46 -3.72
C TRP A 325 -2.26 -16.72 -2.81
N HIS A 326 -3.44 -16.20 -3.19
CA HIS A 326 -4.67 -16.40 -2.42
C HIS A 326 -5.18 -17.84 -2.49
N ILE A 327 -4.98 -18.51 -3.62
CA ILE A 327 -5.26 -19.94 -3.79
C ILE A 327 -4.42 -20.77 -2.80
N GLU A 328 -3.13 -20.47 -2.70
CA GLU A 328 -2.19 -21.14 -1.80
C GLU A 328 -2.52 -20.86 -0.33
N GLU A 329 -2.80 -19.61 0.03
CA GLU A 329 -3.22 -19.23 1.39
C GLU A 329 -4.49 -19.92 1.84
N GLN A 330 -5.45 -20.12 0.93
CA GLN A 330 -6.69 -20.85 1.20
C GLN A 330 -6.54 -22.37 1.04
N LYS A 331 -5.34 -22.86 0.74
CA LYS A 331 -4.99 -24.28 0.61
C LYS A 331 -5.86 -25.04 -0.40
N ILE A 332 -6.15 -24.38 -1.54
CA ILE A 332 -6.92 -24.98 -2.63
C ILE A 332 -5.97 -25.75 -3.55
N ASP A 333 -6.26 -27.02 -3.77
CA ASP A 333 -5.47 -27.89 -4.67
C ASP A 333 -5.92 -27.69 -6.13
N THR A 334 -5.11 -27.01 -6.93
CA THR A 334 -5.41 -26.71 -8.34
C THR A 334 -4.78 -27.68 -9.32
N ARG A 335 -4.19 -28.80 -8.87
CA ARG A 335 -3.51 -29.77 -9.76
C ARG A 335 -4.46 -30.41 -10.78
N THR A 336 -5.73 -30.45 -10.48
CA THR A 336 -6.79 -30.97 -11.37
C THR A 336 -7.89 -29.94 -11.49
N GLY A 337 -8.22 -29.53 -12.70
CA GLY A 337 -9.28 -28.55 -12.93
C GLY A 337 -8.88 -27.51 -13.99
N PRO A 338 -9.63 -26.43 -14.11
CA PRO A 338 -9.39 -25.41 -15.12
C PRO A 338 -8.15 -24.56 -14.80
N GLU A 339 -7.59 -23.93 -15.83
CA GLU A 339 -6.56 -22.91 -15.68
C GLU A 339 -7.08 -21.71 -14.90
N LEU A 340 -6.27 -21.15 -13.98
CA LEU A 340 -6.68 -19.99 -13.18
C LEU A 340 -7.07 -18.79 -14.03
N ALA A 341 -6.38 -18.53 -15.13
CA ALA A 341 -6.70 -17.44 -16.06
C ALA A 341 -8.13 -17.56 -16.61
N LYS A 342 -8.60 -18.77 -16.88
CA LYS A 342 -9.98 -19.02 -17.30
C LYS A 342 -10.96 -18.64 -16.20
N LEU A 343 -10.68 -18.96 -14.95
CA LEU A 343 -11.52 -18.60 -13.80
C LEU A 343 -11.53 -17.10 -13.52
N VAL A 344 -10.42 -16.40 -13.74
CA VAL A 344 -10.40 -14.92 -13.70
C VAL A 344 -11.42 -14.35 -14.65
N GLY A 345 -11.49 -14.84 -15.89
CA GLY A 345 -12.47 -14.40 -16.87
C GLY A 345 -13.92 -14.73 -16.48
N LEU A 346 -14.16 -15.89 -15.87
CA LEU A 346 -15.50 -16.30 -15.46
C LEU A 346 -16.00 -15.58 -14.21
N LEU A 347 -15.11 -15.31 -13.26
CA LEU A 347 -15.47 -14.81 -11.92
C LEU A 347 -15.25 -13.30 -11.75
N GLY A 348 -14.51 -12.65 -12.64
CA GLY A 348 -14.05 -11.27 -12.49
C GLY A 348 -15.17 -10.25 -12.24
N GLU A 349 -16.26 -10.33 -12.97
CA GLU A 349 -17.39 -9.40 -12.80
C GLU A 349 -18.12 -9.57 -11.45
N ARG A 350 -17.96 -10.71 -10.81
CA ARG A 350 -18.66 -11.07 -9.57
C ARG A 350 -17.83 -10.81 -8.31
N CYS A 351 -16.56 -10.53 -8.44
CA CYS A 351 -15.63 -10.40 -7.32
C CYS A 351 -15.02 -9.01 -7.29
N LYS A 352 -14.94 -8.41 -6.10
CA LYS A 352 -14.29 -7.13 -5.85
C LYS A 352 -12.83 -7.28 -5.44
N THR A 353 -12.46 -8.46 -4.92
CA THR A 353 -11.11 -8.77 -4.46
C THR A 353 -10.67 -10.16 -4.92
N LEU A 354 -9.36 -10.37 -5.02
CA LEU A 354 -8.79 -11.68 -5.36
C LEU A 354 -8.97 -12.71 -4.23
N LYS A 355 -9.05 -12.25 -2.99
CA LYS A 355 -9.35 -13.09 -1.84
C LYS A 355 -10.74 -13.72 -1.96
N GLU A 356 -11.72 -12.91 -2.33
CA GLU A 356 -13.09 -13.34 -2.62
C GLU A 356 -13.14 -14.27 -3.83
N MET A 357 -12.38 -13.93 -4.88
CA MET A 357 -12.28 -14.76 -6.09
C MET A 357 -11.69 -16.13 -5.79
N ALA A 358 -10.63 -16.22 -4.97
CA ALA A 358 -10.04 -17.51 -4.58
C ALA A 358 -11.05 -18.41 -3.86
N ALA A 359 -11.82 -17.86 -2.92
CA ALA A 359 -12.90 -18.58 -2.27
C ALA A 359 -13.94 -19.11 -3.28
N SER A 360 -14.27 -18.32 -4.30
CA SER A 360 -15.19 -18.70 -5.38
C SER A 360 -14.60 -19.73 -6.36
N CYS A 361 -13.29 -19.91 -6.38
CA CYS A 361 -12.63 -20.93 -7.20
C CYS A 361 -12.77 -22.36 -6.63
N ARG A 362 -13.01 -22.50 -5.34
CA ARG A 362 -12.87 -23.78 -4.64
C ARG A 362 -13.66 -24.92 -5.28
N TYR A 363 -14.92 -24.72 -5.61
CA TYR A 363 -15.76 -25.77 -6.18
C TYR A 363 -15.36 -26.21 -7.61
N PHE A 364 -14.52 -25.46 -8.29
CA PHE A 364 -13.94 -25.89 -9.57
C PHE A 364 -12.82 -26.93 -9.40
N TYR A 365 -12.19 -26.97 -8.23
CA TYR A 365 -11.01 -27.80 -7.97
C TYR A 365 -11.27 -28.91 -6.95
N GLU A 366 -12.12 -28.66 -5.95
CA GLU A 366 -12.36 -29.56 -4.82
C GLU A 366 -13.81 -29.97 -4.73
N ASP A 367 -14.06 -31.19 -4.31
CA ASP A 367 -15.39 -31.68 -4.03
C ASP A 367 -15.86 -31.17 -2.66
N PHE A 368 -17.17 -31.04 -2.51
CA PHE A 368 -17.81 -30.61 -1.27
C PHE A 368 -18.73 -31.70 -0.73
N ALA A 369 -18.84 -31.77 0.60
CA ALA A 369 -19.68 -32.75 1.28
C ALA A 369 -21.12 -32.27 1.49
N GLU A 370 -21.31 -30.96 1.63
CA GLU A 370 -22.57 -30.35 2.00
C GLU A 370 -23.00 -29.29 0.98
N PHE A 371 -24.30 -29.17 0.76
CA PHE A 371 -24.91 -28.10 -0.02
C PHE A 371 -25.25 -26.90 0.90
N ASP A 372 -25.21 -25.71 0.34
CA ASP A 372 -25.81 -24.54 1.01
C ASP A 372 -27.26 -24.86 1.43
N ALA A 373 -27.56 -24.68 2.71
CA ALA A 373 -28.84 -25.13 3.28
C ALA A 373 -30.05 -24.45 2.65
N ASP A 374 -29.98 -23.15 2.40
CA ASP A 374 -31.07 -22.38 1.81
C ASP A 374 -31.26 -22.72 0.32
N ALA A 375 -30.16 -22.83 -0.42
CA ALA A 375 -30.19 -23.23 -1.82
C ALA A 375 -30.74 -24.66 -1.99
N ALA A 376 -30.29 -25.59 -1.16
CA ALA A 376 -30.78 -26.96 -1.17
C ALA A 376 -32.27 -27.05 -0.81
N LYS A 377 -32.68 -26.33 0.22
CA LYS A 377 -34.10 -26.26 0.63
C LYS A 377 -35.02 -25.76 -0.50
N LYS A 378 -34.51 -24.80 -1.25
CA LYS A 378 -35.28 -24.16 -2.33
C LYS A 378 -35.28 -24.97 -3.63
N HIS A 379 -34.14 -25.58 -3.99
CA HIS A 379 -33.92 -26.12 -5.33
C HIS A 379 -33.70 -27.64 -5.38
N LEU A 380 -33.24 -28.30 -4.30
CA LEU A 380 -33.08 -29.74 -4.22
C LEU A 380 -34.30 -30.42 -3.55
N ARG A 381 -35.45 -30.25 -4.18
CA ARG A 381 -36.73 -30.83 -3.73
C ARG A 381 -37.10 -32.03 -4.60
N PRO A 382 -38.06 -32.88 -4.18
CA PRO A 382 -38.51 -34.05 -4.97
C PRO A 382 -38.85 -33.73 -6.43
N VAL A 383 -39.40 -32.59 -6.70
CA VAL A 383 -39.74 -32.12 -8.07
C VAL A 383 -38.51 -31.92 -8.98
N ALA A 384 -37.32 -31.75 -8.39
CA ALA A 384 -36.08 -31.60 -9.12
C ALA A 384 -35.43 -32.96 -9.53
N ARG A 385 -35.93 -34.07 -9.02
CA ARG A 385 -35.37 -35.39 -9.30
C ARG A 385 -35.34 -35.71 -10.80
N GLN A 386 -36.47 -35.66 -11.47
CA GLN A 386 -36.57 -36.01 -12.89
C GLN A 386 -35.74 -35.07 -13.78
N PRO A 387 -35.76 -33.72 -13.62
CA PRO A 387 -34.87 -32.85 -14.34
C PRO A 387 -33.39 -33.16 -14.15
N LEU A 388 -32.95 -33.48 -12.92
CA LEU A 388 -31.56 -33.81 -12.62
C LEU A 388 -31.16 -35.18 -13.23
N GLU A 389 -32.00 -36.19 -13.20
CA GLU A 389 -31.75 -37.50 -13.84
C GLU A 389 -31.57 -37.35 -15.34
N VAL A 390 -32.51 -36.65 -16.03
CA VAL A 390 -32.44 -36.47 -17.47
C VAL A 390 -31.23 -35.65 -17.90
N VAL A 391 -30.94 -34.52 -17.23
CA VAL A 391 -29.80 -33.70 -17.58
C VAL A 391 -28.46 -34.41 -17.28
N ARG A 392 -28.38 -35.20 -16.20
CA ARG A 392 -27.24 -36.05 -15.91
C ARG A 392 -26.92 -36.97 -17.09
N ASP A 393 -27.89 -37.69 -17.56
CA ASP A 393 -27.72 -38.67 -18.63
C ASP A 393 -27.33 -37.99 -19.95
N LYS A 394 -27.91 -36.83 -20.25
CA LYS A 394 -27.50 -36.06 -21.42
C LYS A 394 -26.12 -35.47 -21.32
N LEU A 395 -25.70 -34.95 -20.15
CA LEU A 395 -24.36 -34.49 -19.90
C LEU A 395 -23.32 -35.61 -20.01
N ALA A 396 -23.64 -36.80 -19.47
CA ALA A 396 -22.77 -37.96 -19.59
C ALA A 396 -22.55 -38.45 -21.03
N ALA A 397 -23.53 -38.25 -21.90
CA ALA A 397 -23.53 -38.64 -23.32
C ALA A 397 -22.81 -37.63 -24.24
N ILE A 398 -22.45 -36.43 -23.78
CA ILE A 398 -21.76 -35.43 -24.61
C ILE A 398 -20.42 -36.01 -25.09
N THR A 399 -20.19 -36.02 -26.39
CA THR A 399 -18.91 -36.46 -26.99
C THR A 399 -17.84 -35.39 -26.93
N GLU A 400 -18.19 -34.19 -27.30
CA GLU A 400 -17.31 -33.01 -27.25
C GLU A 400 -17.76 -32.09 -26.11
N TRP A 401 -16.94 -32.00 -25.05
CA TRP A 401 -17.28 -31.26 -23.84
C TRP A 401 -17.00 -29.78 -24.01
N THR A 402 -18.03 -29.03 -24.43
CA THR A 402 -18.01 -27.59 -24.64
C THR A 402 -19.17 -26.93 -23.91
N ALA A 403 -19.06 -25.64 -23.60
CA ALA A 403 -20.15 -24.86 -22.98
C ALA A 403 -21.42 -24.87 -23.86
N GLU A 404 -21.27 -24.82 -25.19
CA GLU A 404 -22.39 -24.91 -26.11
C GLU A 404 -23.16 -26.24 -26.03
N ASN A 405 -22.41 -27.35 -26.02
CA ASN A 405 -23.02 -28.69 -25.91
C ASN A 405 -23.66 -28.91 -24.54
N VAL A 406 -23.05 -28.35 -23.48
CA VAL A 406 -23.65 -28.32 -22.13
C VAL A 406 -24.98 -27.52 -22.14
N HIS A 407 -24.95 -26.34 -22.74
CA HIS A 407 -26.16 -25.51 -22.89
C HIS A 407 -27.29 -26.26 -23.63
N GLN A 408 -26.97 -26.93 -24.72
CA GLN A 408 -27.92 -27.74 -25.48
C GLN A 408 -28.47 -28.92 -24.65
N ALA A 409 -27.67 -29.57 -23.86
CA ALA A 409 -28.11 -30.64 -22.94
C ALA A 409 -29.14 -30.11 -21.91
N ILE A 410 -28.90 -28.93 -21.35
CA ILE A 410 -29.82 -28.28 -20.40
C ILE A 410 -31.12 -27.88 -21.12
N GLN A 411 -31.00 -27.21 -22.27
CA GLN A 411 -32.18 -26.78 -23.05
C GLN A 411 -33.01 -27.96 -23.50
N SER A 412 -32.42 -29.00 -24.07
CA SER A 412 -33.14 -30.17 -24.52
C SER A 412 -33.82 -30.95 -23.38
N THR A 413 -33.26 -30.87 -22.16
CA THR A 413 -33.91 -31.43 -20.96
C THR A 413 -35.19 -30.65 -20.64
N ALA A 414 -35.11 -29.31 -20.64
CA ALA A 414 -36.28 -28.46 -20.40
C ALA A 414 -37.39 -28.70 -21.45
N ASP A 415 -37.01 -28.81 -22.73
CA ASP A 415 -37.92 -29.05 -23.85
C ASP A 415 -38.57 -30.43 -23.72
N GLU A 416 -37.81 -31.50 -23.44
CA GLU A 416 -38.30 -32.88 -23.27
C GLU A 416 -39.33 -33.00 -22.13
N LEU A 417 -39.04 -32.30 -21.02
CA LEU A 417 -39.90 -32.33 -19.84
C LEU A 417 -41.03 -31.27 -19.87
N GLU A 418 -41.08 -30.46 -20.92
CA GLU A 418 -42.03 -29.37 -21.07
C GLU A 418 -42.05 -28.41 -19.88
N VAL A 419 -40.83 -28.08 -19.35
CA VAL A 419 -40.62 -27.17 -18.22
C VAL A 419 -39.79 -25.97 -18.62
N GLY A 420 -39.87 -24.89 -17.83
CA GLY A 420 -38.99 -23.73 -18.02
C GLY A 420 -37.52 -24.05 -17.65
N MET A 421 -36.59 -23.37 -18.33
CA MET A 421 -35.15 -23.53 -18.11
C MET A 421 -34.74 -23.48 -16.64
N GLY A 422 -35.34 -22.63 -15.83
CA GLY A 422 -35.05 -22.49 -14.40
C GLY A 422 -35.39 -23.73 -13.57
N LYS A 423 -36.30 -24.58 -14.06
CA LYS A 423 -36.67 -25.85 -13.39
C LYS A 423 -35.57 -26.91 -13.54
N VAL A 424 -34.77 -26.82 -14.59
CA VAL A 424 -33.56 -27.65 -14.81
C VAL A 424 -32.31 -26.94 -14.28
N GLY A 425 -32.14 -25.67 -14.64
CA GLY A 425 -30.92 -24.90 -14.40
C GLY A 425 -30.64 -24.63 -12.92
N MET A 426 -31.64 -24.27 -12.12
CA MET A 426 -31.39 -23.96 -10.70
C MET A 426 -31.03 -25.21 -9.87
N PRO A 427 -31.75 -26.34 -9.99
CA PRO A 427 -31.30 -27.57 -9.33
C PRO A 427 -29.92 -28.04 -9.79
N LEU A 428 -29.61 -27.94 -11.09
CA LEU A 428 -28.32 -28.29 -11.64
C LEU A 428 -27.21 -27.40 -11.07
N ARG A 429 -27.45 -26.08 -10.98
CA ARG A 429 -26.50 -25.13 -10.38
C ARG A 429 -26.14 -25.51 -8.95
N VAL A 430 -27.15 -25.77 -8.12
CA VAL A 430 -26.94 -26.17 -6.73
C VAL A 430 -26.21 -27.51 -6.66
N ALA A 431 -26.59 -28.46 -7.52
CA ALA A 431 -25.94 -29.77 -7.58
C ALA A 431 -24.44 -29.67 -7.86
N VAL A 432 -24.03 -28.89 -8.86
CA VAL A 432 -22.63 -28.85 -9.33
C VAL A 432 -21.75 -27.85 -8.59
N THR A 433 -22.32 -26.82 -7.98
CA THR A 433 -21.55 -25.79 -7.25
C THR A 433 -21.71 -25.85 -5.73
N GLY A 434 -22.71 -26.56 -5.24
CA GLY A 434 -23.09 -26.55 -3.83
C GLY A 434 -23.89 -25.33 -3.39
N ALA A 435 -24.10 -24.34 -4.27
CA ALA A 435 -24.71 -23.05 -3.95
C ALA A 435 -25.68 -22.57 -5.03
N GLY A 436 -26.49 -21.58 -4.70
CA GLY A 436 -27.53 -21.03 -5.60
C GLY A 436 -27.02 -19.98 -6.60
N GLN A 437 -25.75 -19.61 -6.54
CA GLN A 437 -25.16 -18.56 -7.40
C GLN A 437 -23.87 -19.06 -8.04
N SER A 438 -23.71 -18.71 -9.32
CA SER A 438 -22.49 -19.00 -10.10
C SER A 438 -22.47 -18.09 -11.33
N PRO A 439 -21.37 -18.05 -12.10
CA PRO A 439 -21.40 -17.56 -13.49
C PRO A 439 -22.42 -18.30 -14.34
N GLY A 440 -22.47 -18.02 -15.64
CA GLY A 440 -23.33 -18.75 -16.56
C GLY A 440 -23.23 -20.26 -16.34
N LEU A 441 -24.38 -20.96 -16.30
CA LEU A 441 -24.40 -22.37 -15.89
C LEU A 441 -23.65 -23.27 -16.86
N ASP A 442 -23.74 -23.00 -18.16
CA ASP A 442 -23.07 -23.72 -19.24
C ASP A 442 -21.55 -23.65 -19.11
N VAL A 443 -21.00 -22.46 -18.96
CA VAL A 443 -19.53 -22.25 -18.78
C VAL A 443 -19.05 -22.77 -17.42
N THR A 444 -19.89 -22.69 -16.39
CA THR A 444 -19.56 -23.23 -15.06
C THR A 444 -19.45 -24.76 -15.08
N VAL A 445 -20.44 -25.44 -15.65
CA VAL A 445 -20.45 -26.90 -15.80
C VAL A 445 -19.30 -27.37 -16.69
N GLU A 446 -19.05 -26.65 -17.79
CA GLU A 446 -17.94 -26.97 -18.67
C GLU A 446 -16.58 -26.88 -17.94
N ALA A 447 -16.37 -25.82 -17.15
CA ALA A 447 -15.13 -25.64 -16.37
C ALA A 447 -14.97 -26.66 -15.23
N ILE A 448 -16.06 -27.08 -14.59
CA ILE A 448 -16.04 -28.15 -13.56
C ILE A 448 -15.63 -29.50 -14.17
N GLY A 449 -16.03 -29.74 -15.40
CA GLY A 449 -15.73 -31.00 -16.11
C GLY A 449 -16.82 -32.05 -15.98
N ARG A 450 -16.86 -32.97 -16.96
CA ARG A 450 -17.92 -34.01 -17.09
C ARG A 450 -17.98 -34.90 -15.86
N SER A 451 -16.90 -35.54 -15.51
CA SER A 451 -16.87 -36.55 -14.44
C SER A 451 -17.35 -35.99 -13.10
N ARG A 452 -16.84 -34.83 -12.74
CA ARG A 452 -17.20 -34.16 -11.48
C ARG A 452 -18.64 -33.64 -11.52
N SER A 453 -19.11 -33.10 -12.63
CA SER A 453 -20.49 -32.64 -12.78
C SER A 453 -21.49 -33.81 -12.64
N VAL A 454 -21.27 -34.94 -13.29
CA VAL A 454 -22.12 -36.12 -13.19
C VAL A 454 -22.13 -36.66 -11.75
N ALA A 455 -20.97 -36.81 -11.12
CA ALA A 455 -20.86 -37.31 -9.73
C ALA A 455 -21.61 -36.40 -8.74
N ARG A 456 -21.54 -35.06 -8.92
CA ARG A 456 -22.25 -34.09 -8.07
C ARG A 456 -23.76 -34.11 -8.28
N ILE A 457 -24.22 -34.37 -9.50
CA ILE A 457 -25.65 -34.56 -9.76
C ILE A 457 -26.14 -35.83 -9.02
N GLU A 458 -25.38 -36.93 -9.05
CA GLU A 458 -25.69 -38.14 -8.30
C GLU A 458 -25.74 -37.90 -6.78
N GLN A 459 -24.80 -37.10 -6.24
CA GLN A 459 -24.83 -36.65 -4.86
C GLN A 459 -26.09 -35.85 -4.53
N ALA A 460 -26.52 -34.95 -5.40
CA ALA A 460 -27.74 -34.18 -5.23
C ALA A 460 -29.01 -35.06 -5.28
N LEU A 461 -29.03 -36.08 -6.16
CA LEU A 461 -30.13 -37.05 -6.23
C LEU A 461 -30.22 -37.90 -4.96
N ALA A 462 -29.06 -38.32 -4.40
CA ALA A 462 -29.01 -39.02 -3.11
C ALA A 462 -29.54 -38.14 -1.97
N PHE A 463 -29.14 -36.87 -1.93
CA PHE A 463 -29.62 -35.87 -0.97
C PHE A 463 -31.14 -35.69 -1.02
N ILE A 464 -31.73 -35.63 -2.21
CA ILE A 464 -33.20 -35.56 -2.40
C ILE A 464 -33.86 -36.81 -1.85
N SER A 465 -33.30 -37.99 -2.12
CA SER A 465 -33.84 -39.27 -1.62
C SER A 465 -33.83 -39.38 -0.09
N GLU A 466 -32.76 -38.93 0.55
CA GLU A 466 -32.68 -38.93 2.02
C GLU A 466 -33.71 -37.96 2.64
N ARG A 467 -33.97 -36.80 2.02
CA ARG A 467 -35.00 -35.88 2.49
C ARG A 467 -36.39 -36.44 2.35
N GLU A 468 -36.68 -37.14 1.26
CA GLU A 468 -37.96 -37.82 1.07
C GLU A 468 -38.21 -38.93 2.10
N ALA A 469 -37.17 -39.69 2.48
CA ALA A 469 -37.27 -40.72 3.47
C ALA A 469 -37.44 -40.22 4.92
N GLN A 470 -37.10 -38.93 5.16
CA GLN A 470 -37.22 -38.28 6.48
C GLN A 470 -38.52 -37.46 6.62
N ALA A 471 -39.26 -37.23 5.54
CA ALA A 471 -40.52 -36.47 5.50
C ALA A 471 -41.73 -37.41 5.69
#